data_0164c8c71fb37ddff84b33ee919737f8
#
_entry.id   0164c8c71fb37ddff84b33ee919737f8
#
_cell.length_a   1.000
_cell.length_b   1.000
_cell.length_c   1.000
_cell.angle_alpha   90.00
_cell.angle_beta   90.00
_cell.angle_gamma   90.00
#
_symmetry.space_group_name_H-M   'P 1'
#
loop_
_entity.id
_entity.type
_entity.pdbx_description
1 polymer ?
#
loop_
_entity_poly.entity_id
_entity_poly.type
_entity_poly.pdbx_seq_one_letter_code
_entity_poly.pdbx_strand_id
1 'polypeptide(L)'
;MRLKTSYSAREVAAVSGLTARQLQSWHASRVFPPAIAPRPTTSGGFTERRYTPVELLELFALADLRRRGFTPAVLRQMMDALAEYFRRRLAETLDDAGDVRLLTDGRGLFLRTRQGHIFDLLANPSQPLVTGDGLPLRPVMGRPRSKKKTAKKRT
;
A
#
# COMPACT_ATOMS: atom_id res chain seq x y z
N MET A 1 27.38 -2.35 -2.21
CA MET A 1 26.12 -1.86 -2.81
C MET A 1 25.60 -0.67 -2.04
N ARG A 2 25.21 0.35 -2.73
CA ARG A 2 24.68 1.54 -2.09
C ARG A 2 23.17 1.45 -2.00
N LEU A 3 22.64 1.67 -0.81
CA LEU A 3 21.20 1.68 -0.62
C LEU A 3 20.64 3.06 -0.96
N LYS A 4 19.53 3.07 -1.70
CA LYS A 4 18.85 4.32 -1.98
C LYS A 4 18.06 4.75 -0.76
N THR A 5 18.12 6.02 -0.47
CA THR A 5 17.37 6.60 0.65
C THR A 5 16.09 7.27 0.19
N SER A 6 15.94 7.52 -1.12
CA SER A 6 14.72 8.09 -1.65
C SER A 6 14.58 7.75 -3.12
N TYR A 7 13.34 7.85 -3.60
CA TYR A 7 12.98 7.53 -4.98
C TYR A 7 12.16 8.69 -5.54
N SER A 8 12.41 9.03 -6.80
CA SER A 8 11.59 10.01 -7.49
C SER A 8 10.25 9.40 -7.89
N ALA A 9 9.28 10.25 -8.21
CA ALA A 9 7.99 9.77 -8.70
C ALA A 9 8.17 8.92 -9.96
N ARG A 10 9.10 9.30 -10.82
CA ARG A 10 9.37 8.54 -12.04
C ARG A 10 9.89 7.14 -11.71
N GLU A 11 10.81 7.05 -10.74
CA GLU A 11 11.34 5.75 -10.33
C GLU A 11 10.26 4.88 -9.71
N VAL A 12 9.41 5.49 -8.87
CA VAL A 12 8.30 4.75 -8.26
C VAL A 12 7.34 4.25 -9.33
N ALA A 13 7.00 5.10 -10.29
CA ALA A 13 6.10 4.69 -11.38
C ALA A 13 6.68 3.52 -12.16
N ALA A 14 7.98 3.54 -12.40
CA ALA A 14 8.61 2.49 -13.20
C ALA A 14 8.51 1.11 -12.55
N VAL A 15 8.54 1.02 -11.22
CA VAL A 15 8.59 -0.26 -10.53
C VAL A 15 7.26 -0.66 -9.89
N SER A 16 6.34 0.27 -9.67
CA SER A 16 5.09 -0.02 -8.95
C SER A 16 3.92 -0.33 -9.86
N GLY A 17 4.00 0.07 -11.12
CA GLY A 17 2.86 -0.02 -12.01
C GLY A 17 1.91 1.15 -11.92
N LEU A 18 2.15 2.08 -10.98
CA LEU A 18 1.39 3.32 -10.92
C LEU A 18 1.94 4.30 -11.95
N THR A 19 1.07 5.16 -12.48
CA THR A 19 1.52 6.19 -13.39
C THR A 19 1.97 7.42 -12.61
N ALA A 20 2.79 8.25 -13.24
CA ALA A 20 3.19 9.52 -12.63
C ALA A 20 1.95 10.38 -12.33
N ARG A 21 0.93 10.30 -13.20
CA ARG A 21 -0.31 11.05 -13.01
C ARG A 21 -1.07 10.55 -11.77
N GLN A 22 -1.10 9.23 -11.53
CA GLN A 22 -1.73 8.69 -10.33
C GLN A 22 -1.00 9.15 -9.07
N LEU A 23 0.32 9.14 -9.08
CA LEU A 23 1.11 9.61 -7.94
C LEU A 23 0.84 11.08 -7.67
N GLN A 24 0.75 11.90 -8.73
CA GLN A 24 0.44 13.30 -8.58
C GLN A 24 -0.97 13.49 -8.01
N SER A 25 -1.93 12.75 -8.53
CA SER A 25 -3.31 12.82 -8.06
C SER A 25 -3.40 12.42 -6.59
N TRP A 26 -2.70 11.36 -6.21
CA TRP A 26 -2.73 10.89 -4.81
C TRP A 26 -2.05 11.89 -3.87
N HIS A 27 -1.04 12.59 -4.34
CA HIS A 27 -0.44 13.66 -3.55
C HIS A 27 -1.44 14.81 -3.37
N ALA A 28 -2.06 15.25 -4.46
CA ALA A 28 -2.98 16.39 -4.42
C ALA A 28 -4.22 16.10 -3.58
N SER A 29 -4.76 14.87 -3.67
CA SER A 29 -5.96 14.49 -2.94
C SER A 29 -5.66 13.93 -1.55
N ARG A 30 -4.40 13.88 -1.16
CA ARG A 30 -3.93 13.40 0.14
C ARG A 30 -4.23 11.94 0.40
N VAL A 31 -4.39 11.16 -0.65
CA VAL A 31 -4.47 9.71 -0.52
C VAL A 31 -3.11 9.18 -0.08
N PHE A 32 -2.05 9.65 -0.72
CA PHE A 32 -0.71 9.23 -0.37
C PHE A 32 0.28 10.35 -0.68
N PRO A 33 0.39 11.36 0.19
CA PRO A 33 1.39 12.41 0.00
C PRO A 33 2.77 11.88 0.41
N PRO A 34 3.83 12.27 -0.31
CA PRO A 34 5.16 11.84 0.08
C PRO A 34 5.59 12.47 1.39
N ALA A 35 6.36 11.71 2.20
CA ALA A 35 6.85 12.19 3.48
C ALA A 35 7.97 13.21 3.28
N ILE A 36 8.73 13.08 2.20
CA ILE A 36 9.83 14.01 1.90
C ILE A 36 9.26 15.22 1.18
N ALA A 37 9.54 16.40 1.71
CA ALA A 37 9.06 17.63 1.10
C ALA A 37 9.58 17.74 -0.35
N PRO A 38 8.73 18.16 -1.30
CA PRO A 38 9.18 18.36 -2.67
C PRO A 38 10.29 19.40 -2.73
N ARG A 39 11.24 19.18 -3.63
CA ARG A 39 12.37 20.09 -3.83
C ARG A 39 12.43 20.52 -5.28
N PRO A 40 12.92 21.75 -5.56
CA PRO A 40 13.13 22.14 -6.94
C PRO A 40 14.14 21.24 -7.61
N THR A 41 13.93 20.96 -8.89
CA THR A 41 14.91 20.22 -9.66
C THR A 41 16.06 21.13 -10.07
N THR A 42 17.19 20.53 -10.43
CA THR A 42 18.35 21.31 -10.88
C THR A 42 18.09 22.02 -12.19
N SER A 43 17.12 21.56 -12.98
CA SER A 43 16.76 22.26 -14.22
C SER A 43 15.86 23.45 -13.98
N GLY A 44 15.44 23.68 -12.74
CA GLY A 44 14.68 24.87 -12.36
C GLY A 44 13.21 24.77 -12.71
N GLY A 45 12.39 25.42 -11.94
CA GLY A 45 10.97 25.58 -12.25
C GLY A 45 10.07 24.43 -11.84
N PHE A 46 10.59 23.26 -11.57
CA PHE A 46 9.79 22.10 -11.20
C PHE A 46 10.16 21.62 -9.82
N THR A 47 9.18 21.12 -9.07
CA THR A 47 9.44 20.42 -7.81
C THR A 47 9.38 18.94 -8.08
N GLU A 48 10.21 18.19 -7.37
CA GLU A 48 10.28 16.74 -7.51
C GLU A 48 9.77 16.09 -6.25
N ARG A 49 8.78 15.20 -6.40
CA ARG A 49 8.29 14.42 -5.28
C ARG A 49 9.26 13.29 -5.01
N ARG A 50 9.61 13.11 -3.75
CA ARG A 50 10.52 12.04 -3.33
C ARG A 50 9.80 11.13 -2.34
N TYR A 51 10.08 9.85 -2.43
CA TYR A 51 9.45 8.84 -1.59
C TYR A 51 10.53 8.03 -0.88
N THR A 52 10.27 7.68 0.38
CA THR A 52 11.19 6.84 1.15
C THR A 52 11.06 5.38 0.72
N PRO A 53 12.03 4.52 1.08
CA PRO A 53 11.89 3.08 0.84
C PRO A 53 10.64 2.48 1.49
N VAL A 54 10.28 2.94 2.68
CA VAL A 54 9.06 2.47 3.35
C VAL A 54 7.83 2.86 2.52
N GLU A 55 7.80 4.10 2.03
CA GLU A 55 6.70 4.52 1.18
C GLU A 55 6.64 3.74 -0.12
N LEU A 56 7.78 3.34 -0.65
CA LEU A 56 7.80 2.51 -1.85
C LEU A 56 7.09 1.18 -1.62
N LEU A 57 7.35 0.54 -0.47
CA LEU A 57 6.64 -0.70 -0.11
C LEU A 57 5.14 -0.46 -0.02
N GLU A 58 4.75 0.64 0.60
CA GLU A 58 3.34 0.98 0.73
C GLU A 58 2.71 1.21 -0.64
N LEU A 59 3.44 1.87 -1.52
CA LEU A 59 2.92 2.12 -2.88
C LEU A 59 2.79 0.84 -3.69
N PHE A 60 3.67 -0.15 -3.48
CA PHE A 60 3.49 -1.45 -4.11
C PHE A 60 2.16 -2.09 -3.68
N ALA A 61 1.86 -2.03 -2.39
CA ALA A 61 0.60 -2.58 -1.88
C ALA A 61 -0.61 -1.83 -2.41
N LEU A 62 -0.53 -0.50 -2.42
CA LEU A 62 -1.64 0.31 -2.92
C LEU A 62 -1.85 0.09 -4.42
N ALA A 63 -0.77 -0.07 -5.17
CA ALA A 63 -0.87 -0.36 -6.60
C ALA A 63 -1.56 -1.70 -6.84
N ASP A 64 -1.21 -2.71 -6.06
CA ASP A 64 -1.83 -4.02 -6.17
C ASP A 64 -3.33 -3.94 -5.86
N LEU A 65 -3.68 -3.26 -4.77
CA LEU A 65 -5.08 -3.10 -4.40
C LEU A 65 -5.85 -2.31 -5.46
N ARG A 66 -5.21 -1.30 -6.03
CA ARG A 66 -5.84 -0.52 -7.10
C ARG A 66 -6.14 -1.39 -8.31
N ARG A 67 -5.23 -2.29 -8.66
CA ARG A 67 -5.45 -3.23 -9.77
C ARG A 67 -6.59 -4.19 -9.47
N ARG A 68 -6.81 -4.50 -8.20
CA ARG A 68 -7.91 -5.36 -7.78
C ARG A 68 -9.25 -4.65 -7.73
N GLY A 69 -9.28 -3.35 -8.01
CA GLY A 69 -10.51 -2.61 -8.10
C GLY A 69 -10.82 -1.68 -6.94
N PHE A 70 -9.95 -1.61 -5.94
CA PHE A 70 -10.18 -0.69 -4.82
C PHE A 70 -9.90 0.74 -5.27
N THR A 71 -10.85 1.64 -4.99
CA THR A 71 -10.72 3.04 -5.40
C THR A 71 -9.76 3.79 -4.49
N PRO A 72 -9.19 4.92 -4.95
CA PRO A 72 -8.35 5.72 -4.08
C PRO A 72 -9.05 6.16 -2.79
N ALA A 73 -10.35 6.47 -2.85
CA ALA A 73 -11.09 6.85 -1.65
C ALA A 73 -11.14 5.72 -0.64
N VAL A 74 -11.33 4.49 -1.10
CA VAL A 74 -11.34 3.32 -0.23
C VAL A 74 -9.96 3.05 0.34
N LEU A 75 -8.92 3.22 -0.46
CA LEU A 75 -7.54 3.06 0.02
C LEU A 75 -7.21 4.06 1.12
N ARG A 76 -7.67 5.30 0.95
CA ARG A 76 -7.49 6.30 1.99
C ARG A 76 -8.25 5.93 3.26
N GLN A 77 -9.49 5.46 3.10
CA GLN A 77 -10.30 5.03 4.24
C GLN A 77 -9.59 3.92 5.02
N MET A 78 -9.00 2.97 4.31
CA MET A 78 -8.23 1.89 4.93
C MET A 78 -7.06 2.44 5.73
N MET A 79 -6.28 3.34 5.13
CA MET A 79 -5.11 3.89 5.81
C MET A 79 -5.51 4.72 7.03
N ASP A 80 -6.60 5.47 6.91
CA ASP A 80 -7.11 6.23 8.04
C ASP A 80 -7.54 5.31 9.18
N ALA A 81 -8.19 4.19 8.85
CA ALA A 81 -8.60 3.22 9.87
C ALA A 81 -7.39 2.59 10.55
N LEU A 82 -6.36 2.25 9.78
CA LEU A 82 -5.13 1.70 10.37
C LEU A 82 -4.51 2.68 11.36
N ALA A 83 -4.45 3.94 10.98
CA ALA A 83 -3.85 4.97 11.84
C ALA A 83 -4.71 5.23 13.07
N GLU A 84 -6.01 5.40 12.88
CA GLU A 84 -6.90 5.81 13.95
C GLU A 84 -7.17 4.70 14.97
N TYR A 85 -7.46 3.49 14.51
CA TYR A 85 -7.89 2.42 15.41
C TYR A 85 -6.76 1.51 15.85
N PHE A 86 -5.69 1.42 15.08
CA PHE A 86 -4.60 0.48 15.37
C PHE A 86 -3.25 1.15 15.56
N ARG A 87 -3.16 2.45 15.25
CA ARG A 87 -1.92 3.22 15.34
C ARG A 87 -0.81 2.57 14.53
N ARG A 88 -1.17 2.10 13.34
CA ARG A 88 -0.23 1.45 12.42
C ARG A 88 -0.24 2.17 11.09
N ARG A 89 0.93 2.22 10.47
CA ARG A 89 0.99 2.65 9.07
C ARG A 89 0.94 1.41 8.19
N LEU A 90 0.62 1.62 6.92
CA LEU A 90 0.40 0.50 6.00
C LEU A 90 1.58 -0.46 5.96
N ALA A 91 2.81 0.05 5.91
CA ALA A 91 3.99 -0.82 5.82
C ALA A 91 4.07 -1.83 6.95
N GLU A 92 3.58 -1.46 8.13
CA GLU A 92 3.64 -2.34 9.30
C GLU A 92 2.69 -3.52 9.21
N THR A 93 1.80 -3.52 8.23
CA THR A 93 0.79 -4.58 8.05
C THR A 93 1.11 -5.52 6.90
N LEU A 94 2.26 -5.35 6.27
CA LEU A 94 2.60 -6.07 5.04
C LEU A 94 3.59 -7.20 5.23
N ASP A 95 3.97 -7.49 6.47
CA ASP A 95 4.97 -8.50 6.80
C ASP A 95 4.35 -9.54 7.72
N ASP A 96 4.50 -10.82 7.37
CA ASP A 96 3.99 -11.91 8.19
C ASP A 96 4.64 -11.96 9.57
N ALA A 97 5.84 -11.42 9.70
CA ALA A 97 6.55 -11.37 10.98
C ALA A 97 6.01 -10.27 11.90
N GLY A 98 5.19 -9.35 11.39
CA GLY A 98 4.64 -8.28 12.19
C GLY A 98 3.51 -8.77 13.10
N ASP A 99 3.09 -7.89 14.01
CA ASP A 99 2.02 -8.23 14.94
C ASP A 99 0.62 -7.99 14.35
N VAL A 100 0.54 -7.36 13.19
CA VAL A 100 -0.72 -7.19 12.47
C VAL A 100 -0.49 -7.46 10.99
N ARG A 101 -1.52 -7.93 10.31
CA ARG A 101 -1.39 -8.31 8.90
C ARG A 101 -2.62 -7.86 8.11
N LEU A 102 -2.38 -7.15 7.03
CA LEU A 102 -3.45 -6.71 6.13
C LEU A 102 -3.85 -7.84 5.21
N LEU A 103 -5.15 -8.09 5.14
CA LEU A 103 -5.72 -9.17 4.33
C LEU A 103 -6.84 -8.62 3.47
N THR A 104 -7.15 -9.33 2.39
CA THR A 104 -8.28 -8.98 1.54
C THR A 104 -8.94 -10.24 1.01
N ASP A 105 -10.26 -10.15 0.77
CA ASP A 105 -11.02 -11.17 0.06
C ASP A 105 -11.38 -10.71 -1.35
N GLY A 106 -10.80 -9.59 -1.78
CA GLY A 106 -11.09 -9.01 -3.09
C GLY A 106 -12.18 -7.95 -3.04
N ARG A 107 -12.94 -7.88 -1.97
CA ARG A 107 -14.03 -6.90 -1.81
C ARG A 107 -13.82 -6.01 -0.62
N GLY A 108 -13.29 -6.56 0.47
CA GLY A 108 -13.05 -5.83 1.69
C GLY A 108 -11.59 -5.84 2.05
N LEU A 109 -11.26 -5.09 3.09
CA LEU A 109 -9.91 -5.00 3.61
C LEU A 109 -9.98 -5.27 5.11
N PHE A 110 -9.13 -6.18 5.55
CA PHE A 110 -9.20 -6.70 6.91
C PHE A 110 -7.84 -6.66 7.58
N LEU A 111 -7.83 -6.55 8.89
CA LEU A 111 -6.59 -6.59 9.67
C LEU A 111 -6.69 -7.75 10.65
N ARG A 112 -5.69 -8.65 10.62
CA ARG A 112 -5.59 -9.74 11.57
C ARG A 112 -4.52 -9.42 12.60
N THR A 113 -4.86 -9.59 13.87
CA THR A 113 -3.90 -9.40 14.95
C THR A 113 -3.19 -10.71 15.26
N ARG A 114 -2.14 -10.62 16.09
CA ARG A 114 -1.38 -11.79 16.49
C ARG A 114 -2.24 -12.81 17.22
N GLN A 115 -3.24 -12.34 17.96
CA GLN A 115 -4.16 -13.23 18.67
C GLN A 115 -5.19 -13.88 17.75
N GLY A 116 -5.21 -13.49 16.48
CA GLY A 116 -6.15 -14.08 15.52
C GLY A 116 -7.44 -13.30 15.34
N HIS A 117 -7.59 -12.16 16.00
CA HIS A 117 -8.76 -11.33 15.80
C HIS A 117 -8.71 -10.66 14.42
N ILE A 118 -9.86 -10.59 13.76
CA ILE A 118 -9.96 -10.01 12.43
C ILE A 118 -10.91 -8.83 12.48
N PHE A 119 -10.45 -7.69 11.97
CA PHE A 119 -11.24 -6.46 11.92
C PHE A 119 -11.52 -6.09 10.47
N ASP A 120 -12.77 -5.71 10.19
CA ASP A 120 -13.14 -5.21 8.86
C ASP A 120 -12.86 -3.71 8.84
N LEU A 121 -11.78 -3.32 8.15
CA LEU A 121 -11.31 -1.95 8.17
C LEU A 121 -12.26 -0.96 7.52
N LEU A 122 -13.11 -1.42 6.59
CA LEU A 122 -14.02 -0.53 5.88
C LEU A 122 -15.39 -0.46 6.56
N ALA A 123 -15.86 -1.57 7.09
CA ALA A 123 -17.21 -1.62 7.66
C ALA A 123 -17.22 -1.34 9.16
N ASN A 124 -16.28 -1.91 9.91
CA ASN A 124 -16.29 -1.75 11.36
C ASN A 124 -14.90 -1.99 11.95
N PRO A 125 -14.01 -0.98 11.85
CA PRO A 125 -12.64 -1.17 12.34
C PRO A 125 -12.52 -1.16 13.87
N SER A 126 -13.56 -0.82 14.60
CA SER A 126 -13.48 -0.69 16.06
C SER A 126 -13.78 -1.98 16.80
N GLN A 127 -14.33 -2.99 16.14
CA GLN A 127 -14.68 -4.24 16.79
C GLN A 127 -14.29 -5.42 15.92
N PRO A 128 -13.78 -6.51 16.54
CA PRO A 128 -13.43 -7.68 15.75
C PRO A 128 -14.68 -8.37 15.22
N LEU A 129 -14.51 -9.08 14.13
CA LEU A 129 -15.58 -9.91 13.60
C LEU A 129 -15.88 -11.03 14.56
N VAL A 130 -17.15 -11.35 14.70
CA VAL A 130 -17.58 -12.44 15.58
C VAL A 130 -17.05 -13.78 15.06
N THR A 131 -17.10 -13.96 13.76
CA THR A 131 -16.51 -15.13 13.13
C THR A 131 -15.82 -14.70 11.85
N GLY A 132 -14.59 -15.14 11.67
CA GLY A 132 -13.85 -14.93 10.44
C GLY A 132 -13.72 -16.19 9.61
N ASP A 133 -14.32 -17.27 10.07
CA ASP A 133 -14.23 -18.55 9.39
C ASP A 133 -14.96 -18.50 8.05
N GLY A 134 -14.35 -19.08 7.04
CA GLY A 134 -14.96 -19.13 5.73
C GLY A 134 -14.68 -17.93 4.85
N LEU A 135 -14.06 -16.88 5.37
CA LEU A 135 -13.65 -15.76 4.54
C LEU A 135 -12.38 -16.15 3.76
N PRO A 136 -12.40 -15.99 2.42
CA PRO A 136 -11.22 -16.34 1.63
C PRO A 136 -10.18 -15.23 1.68
N LEU A 137 -9.60 -15.01 2.84
CA LEU A 137 -8.67 -13.90 3.06
C LEU A 137 -7.27 -14.25 2.60
N ARG A 138 -6.63 -13.31 1.90
CA ARG A 138 -5.27 -13.45 1.42
C ARG A 138 -4.45 -12.25 1.83
N PRO A 139 -3.16 -12.44 2.14
CA PRO A 139 -2.30 -11.33 2.53
C PRO A 139 -2.11 -10.33 1.40
N VAL A 140 -2.06 -9.05 1.77
CA VAL A 140 -1.69 -7.99 0.85
C VAL A 140 -0.17 -7.86 0.93
N MET A 141 0.50 -7.82 -0.22
CA MET A 141 1.95 -7.85 -0.28
C MET A 141 2.51 -6.49 -0.68
N GLY A 142 3.52 -6.05 0.04
CA GLY A 142 4.22 -4.81 -0.29
C GLY A 142 5.44 -5.05 -1.13
N ARG A 143 5.25 -5.60 -2.33
CA ARG A 143 6.37 -5.87 -3.21
C ARG A 143 5.97 -5.60 -4.66
N PRO A 144 6.95 -5.42 -5.55
CA PRO A 144 6.63 -5.11 -6.93
C PRO A 144 5.88 -6.25 -7.59
N ARG A 145 5.09 -5.89 -8.62
CA ARG A 145 4.39 -6.86 -9.42
C ARG A 145 5.41 -7.78 -10.08
N SER A 146 5.27 -9.09 -9.87
CA SER A 146 6.18 -10.02 -10.51
C SER A 146 5.87 -10.11 -11.99
N LYS A 147 6.90 -10.19 -12.75
CA LYS A 147 6.72 -10.49 -14.15
C LYS A 147 6.30 -11.91 -14.24
N LYS A 148 5.40 -12.16 -15.01
CA LYS A 148 4.91 -13.40 -15.06
C LYS A 148 5.92 -14.33 -15.42
N LYS A 149 6.28 -14.84 -14.83
CA LYS A 149 7.19 -15.71 -15.17
C LYS A 149 6.64 -16.75 -15.89
N THR A 150 6.19 -16.72 -16.30
CA THR A 150 5.59 -17.46 -16.73
C THR A 150 5.89 -18.27 -17.40
N ALA A 151 6.09 -18.25 -17.36
CA ALA A 151 6.33 -18.82 -17.77
C ALA A 151 6.52 -19.80 -17.97
N LYS A 152 6.54 -19.78 -17.69
CA LYS A 152 6.73 -20.46 -17.88
C LYS A 152 6.76 -21.44 -18.11
N LYS A 153 6.71 -21.67 -18.09
CA LYS A 153 6.72 -22.44 -18.20
C LYS A 153 6.72 -23.29 -18.82
N ARG A 154 6.85 -23.49 -19.04
CA ARG A 154 6.82 -24.24 -19.57
C ARG A 154 6.91 -25.16 -19.85
N THR A 155 6.77 -25.40 -19.98
CA THR A 155 6.84 -26.29 -20.09
C THR A 155 6.82 -26.94 -20.60
#